data_5f3fc2b9480de3be2778a134e9eb86e2
#
_entry.id   5f3fc2b9480de3be2778a134e9eb86e2
#
_cell.length_a   1.000
_cell.length_b   1.000
_cell.length_c   1.000
_cell.angle_alpha   90.00
_cell.angle_beta   90.00
_cell.angle_gamma   90.00
#
_symmetry.space_group_name_H-M   'P 1'
#
loop_
_entity.id
_entity.type
_entity.pdbx_description
1 polymer ?
#
loop_
_entity_poly.entity_id
_entity_poly.type
_entity_poly.pdbx_seq_one_letter_code
_entity_poly.pdbx_strand_id
1 'polypeptide(L)'
;QDKDVTYEHWIATQTIPCMPGAREILEFLKWKGCSIGLVTSAPLSGVEKTLISNDMLRYFNLVVTREDVSRGKPAPDGYLYALNQLKVSGDTAAAFEDTGKGIKASKAAGIYSIAVRNTFTSLHDFHEADAICDNLFAAQKIIQRLTGG
;
A
#
# COMPACT_ATOMS: atom_id res chain seq x y z
N GLN A 1 4.27 -23.93 4.63
CA GLN A 1 3.88 -23.04 3.55
C GLN A 1 2.38 -23.08 3.29
N ASP A 2 1.71 -22.02 3.56
CA ASP A 2 0.27 -21.93 3.30
C ASP A 2 0.05 -21.47 1.87
N LYS A 3 -0.51 -22.33 1.05
CA LYS A 3 -0.75 -22.04 -0.35
C LYS A 3 -2.13 -21.42 -0.59
N ASP A 4 -2.94 -21.39 0.44
CA ASP A 4 -4.31 -20.90 0.32
C ASP A 4 -4.44 -19.45 0.73
N VAL A 5 -3.33 -18.83 1.12
CA VAL A 5 -3.35 -17.41 1.48
C VAL A 5 -3.67 -16.58 0.23
N THR A 6 -4.73 -15.79 0.33
CA THR A 6 -5.14 -14.90 -0.76
C THR A 6 -5.16 -13.48 -0.22
N TYR A 7 -4.46 -12.60 -0.90
CA TYR A 7 -4.46 -11.18 -0.52
C TYR A 7 -5.61 -10.50 -1.24
N GLU A 8 -6.62 -10.07 -0.45
CA GLU A 8 -7.82 -9.46 -0.98
C GLU A 8 -7.85 -7.95 -0.80
N HIS A 9 -6.91 -7.43 -0.03
CA HIS A 9 -6.88 -6.02 0.35
C HIS A 9 -5.48 -5.49 0.14
N TRP A 10 -5.37 -4.37 -0.58
CA TRP A 10 -4.09 -3.78 -0.91
C TRP A 10 -4.06 -2.34 -0.42
N ILE A 11 -2.98 -1.97 0.23
CA ILE A 11 -2.83 -0.67 0.85
C ILE A 11 -1.57 -0.02 0.30
N ALA A 12 -1.67 1.24 -0.09
CA ALA A 12 -0.56 1.96 -0.69
C ALA A 12 -0.28 3.25 0.06
N THR A 13 0.95 3.72 -0.03
CA THR A 13 1.30 5.06 0.44
C THR A 13 0.90 6.09 -0.62
N GLN A 14 0.81 7.36 -0.21
CA GLN A 14 0.42 8.47 -1.09
C GLN A 14 1.31 8.57 -2.34
N THR A 15 2.58 8.23 -2.23
CA THR A 15 3.53 8.36 -3.35
C THR A 15 3.23 7.35 -4.46
N ILE A 16 2.70 6.17 -4.12
CA ILE A 16 2.47 5.11 -5.09
C ILE A 16 1.56 5.55 -6.25
N PRO A 17 0.45 6.27 -6.03
CA PRO A 17 -0.39 6.71 -7.14
C PRO A 17 0.31 7.62 -8.16
N CYS A 18 1.42 8.24 -7.76
CA CYS A 18 2.15 9.15 -8.63
C CYS A 18 3.28 8.46 -9.39
N MET A 19 3.51 7.16 -9.14
CA MET A 19 4.61 6.43 -9.78
C MET A 19 4.18 5.88 -11.13
N PRO A 20 5.14 5.72 -12.07
CA PRO A 20 4.82 5.06 -13.34
C PRO A 20 4.26 3.65 -13.10
N GLY A 21 3.20 3.30 -13.80
CA GLY A 21 2.54 2.01 -13.67
C GLY A 21 1.47 1.96 -12.59
N ALA A 22 1.24 3.07 -11.87
CA ALA A 22 0.26 3.09 -10.79
C ALA A 22 -1.16 2.79 -11.29
N ARG A 23 -1.58 3.44 -12.36
CA ARG A 23 -2.92 3.22 -12.89
C ARG A 23 -3.11 1.77 -13.32
N GLU A 24 -2.12 1.22 -13.98
CA GLU A 24 -2.18 -0.17 -14.46
C GLU A 24 -2.32 -1.15 -13.31
N ILE A 25 -1.54 -0.98 -12.23
CA ILE A 25 -1.61 -1.88 -11.10
C ILE A 25 -2.93 -1.72 -10.33
N LEU A 26 -3.40 -0.49 -10.19
CA LEU A 26 -4.68 -0.25 -9.51
C LEU A 26 -5.86 -0.84 -10.29
N GLU A 27 -5.84 -0.71 -11.61
CA GLU A 27 -6.87 -1.31 -12.45
C GLU A 27 -6.81 -2.83 -12.39
N PHE A 28 -5.61 -3.39 -12.38
CA PHE A 28 -5.44 -4.84 -12.24
C PHE A 28 -6.04 -5.34 -10.92
N LEU A 29 -5.76 -4.65 -9.83
CA LEU A 29 -6.30 -5.04 -8.52
C LEU A 29 -7.82 -4.93 -8.47
N LYS A 30 -8.38 -3.89 -9.07
CA LYS A 30 -9.84 -3.75 -9.16
C LYS A 30 -10.46 -4.86 -9.98
N TRP A 31 -9.82 -5.20 -11.10
CA TRP A 31 -10.29 -6.29 -11.94
C TRP A 31 -10.30 -7.62 -11.17
N LYS A 32 -9.31 -7.82 -10.30
CA LYS A 32 -9.24 -9.03 -9.45
C LYS A 32 -10.29 -9.00 -8.32
N GLY A 33 -11.00 -7.91 -8.14
CA GLY A 33 -11.99 -7.80 -7.07
C GLY A 33 -11.43 -7.38 -5.72
N CYS A 34 -10.20 -6.87 -5.69
CA CYS A 34 -9.56 -6.48 -4.44
C CYS A 34 -10.07 -5.13 -3.93
N SER A 35 -10.15 -4.97 -2.62
CA SER A 35 -10.32 -3.66 -2.00
C SER A 35 -8.98 -2.96 -1.94
N ILE A 36 -8.98 -1.65 -2.12
CA ILE A 36 -7.75 -0.87 -2.11
C ILE A 36 -7.88 0.28 -1.12
N GLY A 37 -6.89 0.40 -0.23
CA GLY A 37 -6.79 1.50 0.71
C GLY A 37 -5.55 2.33 0.45
N LEU A 38 -5.58 3.57 0.89
CA LEU A 38 -4.42 4.44 0.90
C LEU A 38 -4.15 4.85 2.34
N VAL A 39 -2.91 4.64 2.81
CA VAL A 39 -2.50 5.04 4.15
C VAL A 39 -1.34 6.01 4.02
N THR A 40 -1.51 7.24 4.51
CA THR A 40 -0.51 8.27 4.38
C THR A 40 -0.37 9.05 5.69
N SER A 41 0.82 9.63 5.91
CA SER A 41 1.06 10.56 7.01
C SER A 41 0.79 12.01 6.59
N ALA A 42 0.36 12.23 5.35
CA ALA A 42 0.03 13.57 4.86
C ALA A 42 -1.37 13.99 5.29
N PRO A 43 -1.64 15.31 5.33
CA PRO A 43 -2.99 15.79 5.64
C PRO A 43 -3.96 15.52 4.50
N LEU A 44 -5.23 15.39 4.84
CA LEU A 44 -6.29 15.07 3.89
C LEU A 44 -6.32 16.03 2.69
N SER A 45 -6.15 17.32 2.94
CA SER A 45 -6.21 18.32 1.87
C SER A 45 -5.20 18.06 0.75
N GLY A 46 -3.98 17.68 1.11
CA GLY A 46 -2.94 17.39 0.12
C GLY A 46 -3.22 16.09 -0.63
N VAL A 47 -3.72 15.10 0.08
CA VAL A 47 -4.04 13.80 -0.51
C VAL A 47 -5.18 13.92 -1.52
N GLU A 48 -6.25 14.60 -1.13
CA GLU A 48 -7.39 14.80 -2.02
C GLU A 48 -6.98 15.52 -3.29
N LYS A 49 -6.19 16.59 -3.14
CA LYS A 49 -5.72 17.34 -4.30
C LYS A 49 -4.94 16.44 -5.27
N THR A 50 -4.03 15.63 -4.75
CA THR A 50 -3.22 14.73 -5.57
C THR A 50 -4.07 13.68 -6.27
N LEU A 51 -4.98 13.04 -5.54
CA LEU A 51 -5.80 11.97 -6.10
C LEU A 51 -6.80 12.48 -7.14
N ILE A 52 -7.40 13.65 -6.87
CA ILE A 52 -8.37 14.23 -7.80
C ILE A 52 -7.68 14.69 -9.08
N SER A 53 -6.54 15.40 -8.95
CA SER A 53 -5.85 15.93 -10.13
C SER A 53 -5.29 14.82 -11.03
N ASN A 54 -5.04 13.63 -10.49
CA ASN A 54 -4.55 12.48 -11.26
C ASN A 54 -5.66 11.48 -11.61
N ASP A 55 -6.92 11.80 -11.28
CA ASP A 55 -8.06 10.91 -11.51
C ASP A 55 -7.83 9.52 -10.91
N MET A 56 -7.37 9.51 -9.66
CA MET A 56 -7.03 8.27 -8.96
C MET A 56 -7.96 7.95 -7.79
N LEU A 57 -8.78 8.94 -7.36
CA LEU A 57 -9.60 8.77 -6.17
C LEU A 57 -10.56 7.58 -6.28
N ARG A 58 -11.08 7.32 -7.45
CA ARG A 58 -12.05 6.25 -7.70
C ARG A 58 -11.51 4.85 -7.43
N TYR A 59 -10.19 4.69 -7.36
CA TYR A 59 -9.61 3.37 -7.11
C TYR A 59 -9.64 2.96 -5.64
N PHE A 60 -9.81 3.92 -4.74
CA PHE A 60 -9.62 3.66 -3.32
C PHE A 60 -10.94 3.50 -2.58
N ASN A 61 -11.05 2.39 -1.85
CA ASN A 61 -12.19 2.13 -0.97
C ASN A 61 -12.06 2.89 0.35
N LEU A 62 -10.84 3.26 0.72
CA LEU A 62 -10.56 3.93 1.97
C LEU A 62 -9.31 4.80 1.82
N VAL A 63 -9.34 6.00 2.40
CA VAL A 63 -8.18 6.89 2.49
C VAL A 63 -7.97 7.23 3.95
N VAL A 64 -6.80 6.86 4.49
CA VAL A 64 -6.41 7.16 5.87
C VAL A 64 -5.34 8.23 5.83
N THR A 65 -5.56 9.32 6.55
CA THR A 65 -4.67 10.48 6.54
C THR A 65 -4.19 10.78 7.95
N ARG A 66 -3.34 11.79 8.07
CA ARG A 66 -2.79 12.20 9.36
C ARG A 66 -3.86 12.51 10.39
N GLU A 67 -5.01 13.05 9.95
CA GLU A 67 -6.09 13.41 10.86
C GLU A 67 -6.78 12.20 11.49
N ASP A 68 -6.61 11.02 10.91
CA ASP A 68 -7.29 9.81 11.36
C ASP A 68 -6.55 9.08 12.48
N VAL A 69 -5.30 9.42 12.75
CA VAL A 69 -4.46 8.66 13.68
C VAL A 69 -3.71 9.57 14.62
N SER A 70 -3.28 9.01 15.77
CA SER A 70 -2.49 9.74 16.74
C SER A 70 -1.02 9.81 16.37
N ARG A 71 -0.49 8.76 15.73
CA ARG A 71 0.93 8.68 15.36
C ARG A 71 1.06 8.27 13.91
N GLY A 72 1.92 8.99 13.19
CA GLY A 72 2.26 8.65 11.82
C GLY A 72 3.33 7.57 11.74
N LYS A 73 3.63 7.13 10.52
CA LYS A 73 4.68 6.15 10.26
C LYS A 73 6.00 6.63 10.88
N PRO A 74 6.78 5.76 11.50
CA PRO A 74 6.77 4.29 11.41
C PRO A 74 5.83 3.59 12.37
N ALA A 75 5.00 4.32 13.12
CA ALA A 75 4.01 3.68 13.97
C ALA A 75 2.97 2.96 13.10
N PRO A 76 2.41 1.86 13.58
CA PRO A 76 1.45 1.08 12.78
C PRO A 76 0.03 1.64 12.79
N ASP A 77 -0.19 2.77 13.46
CA ASP A 77 -1.54 3.30 13.71
C ASP A 77 -2.38 3.43 12.44
N GLY A 78 -1.80 3.96 11.37
CA GLY A 78 -2.54 4.15 10.12
C GLY A 78 -2.97 2.83 9.50
N TYR A 79 -2.09 1.84 9.50
CA TYR A 79 -2.41 0.52 8.97
C TYR A 79 -3.42 -0.21 9.84
N LEU A 80 -3.27 -0.13 11.16
CA LEU A 80 -4.24 -0.74 12.08
C LEU A 80 -5.62 -0.11 11.92
N TYR A 81 -5.66 1.21 11.75
CA TYR A 81 -6.91 1.91 11.50
C TYR A 81 -7.56 1.42 10.20
N ALA A 82 -6.75 1.28 9.14
CA ALA A 82 -7.26 0.81 7.86
C ALA A 82 -7.83 -0.61 7.96
N LEU A 83 -7.10 -1.52 8.62
CA LEU A 83 -7.58 -2.89 8.82
C LEU A 83 -8.90 -2.91 9.59
N ASN A 84 -9.00 -2.08 10.61
CA ASN A 84 -10.23 -2.00 11.42
C ASN A 84 -11.39 -1.46 10.60
N GLN A 85 -11.17 -0.40 9.82
CA GLN A 85 -12.23 0.19 8.99
C GLN A 85 -12.69 -0.77 7.89
N LEU A 86 -11.78 -1.51 7.30
CA LEU A 86 -12.11 -2.50 6.27
C LEU A 86 -12.61 -3.81 6.87
N LYS A 87 -12.48 -3.98 8.19
CA LYS A 87 -12.91 -5.18 8.93
C LYS A 87 -12.19 -6.43 8.42
N VAL A 88 -10.87 -6.31 8.25
CA VAL A 88 -10.03 -7.38 7.72
C VAL A 88 -8.84 -7.62 8.62
N SER A 89 -8.27 -8.81 8.50
CA SER A 89 -7.05 -9.21 9.18
C SER A 89 -5.84 -8.82 8.33
N GLY A 90 -4.73 -8.53 8.99
CA GLY A 90 -3.47 -8.31 8.27
C GLY A 90 -3.05 -9.48 7.42
N ASP A 91 -3.47 -10.69 7.78
CA ASP A 91 -3.11 -11.91 7.03
C ASP A 91 -3.65 -11.92 5.60
N THR A 92 -4.71 -11.16 5.33
CA THR A 92 -5.32 -11.10 4.00
C THR A 92 -5.04 -9.76 3.32
N ALA A 93 -4.14 -8.97 3.87
CA ALA A 93 -3.78 -7.67 3.32
C ALA A 93 -2.31 -7.63 2.90
N ALA A 94 -2.03 -6.87 1.88
CA ALA A 94 -0.66 -6.60 1.46
C ALA A 94 -0.50 -5.09 1.26
N ALA A 95 0.71 -4.59 1.42
CA ALA A 95 0.98 -3.17 1.33
C ALA A 95 2.11 -2.88 0.35
N PHE A 96 1.97 -1.76 -0.37
CA PHE A 96 3.06 -1.19 -1.14
C PHE A 96 3.59 0.02 -0.40
N GLU A 97 4.90 0.08 -0.20
CA GLU A 97 5.53 1.21 0.45
C GLU A 97 6.82 1.58 -0.26
N ASP A 98 7.12 2.86 -0.27
CA ASP A 98 8.32 3.37 -0.91
C ASP A 98 9.34 3.93 0.08
N THR A 99 9.09 3.83 1.39
CA THR A 99 10.02 4.32 2.42
C THR A 99 10.26 3.25 3.49
N GLY A 100 11.42 3.36 4.15
CA GLY A 100 11.73 2.48 5.27
C GLY A 100 10.74 2.61 6.42
N LYS A 101 10.30 3.84 6.71
CA LYS A 101 9.29 4.07 7.76
C LYS A 101 7.96 3.41 7.42
N GLY A 102 7.57 3.46 6.15
CA GLY A 102 6.33 2.82 5.71
C GLY A 102 6.39 1.31 5.85
N ILE A 103 7.52 0.71 5.51
CA ILE A 103 7.71 -0.74 5.68
C ILE A 103 7.64 -1.11 7.15
N LYS A 104 8.30 -0.34 8.04
CA LYS A 104 8.21 -0.60 9.48
C LYS A 104 6.77 -0.56 9.96
N ALA A 105 6.01 0.42 9.51
CA ALA A 105 4.61 0.59 9.91
C ALA A 105 3.74 -0.58 9.46
N SER A 106 3.84 -0.98 8.20
CA SER A 106 3.03 -2.08 7.66
C SER A 106 3.41 -3.42 8.28
N LYS A 107 4.70 -3.66 8.51
CA LYS A 107 5.15 -4.88 9.17
C LYS A 107 4.68 -4.94 10.62
N ALA A 108 4.73 -3.81 11.33
CA ALA A 108 4.26 -3.76 12.71
C ALA A 108 2.75 -4.03 12.81
N ALA A 109 2.01 -3.77 11.74
CA ALA A 109 0.57 -4.08 11.67
C ALA A 109 0.28 -5.51 11.22
N GLY A 110 1.31 -6.30 10.93
CA GLY A 110 1.14 -7.69 10.53
C GLY A 110 0.76 -7.89 9.07
N ILE A 111 1.14 -6.96 8.21
CA ILE A 111 0.76 -6.96 6.80
C ILE A 111 1.95 -7.39 5.93
N TYR A 112 1.69 -8.18 4.89
CA TYR A 112 2.70 -8.52 3.90
C TYR A 112 3.14 -7.24 3.18
N SER A 113 4.43 -6.94 3.21
CA SER A 113 4.91 -5.61 2.80
C SER A 113 5.87 -5.70 1.61
N ILE A 114 5.54 -4.97 0.56
CA ILE A 114 6.30 -4.89 -0.68
C ILE A 114 6.91 -3.50 -0.77
N ALA A 115 8.24 -3.43 -0.75
CA ALA A 115 8.94 -2.16 -0.95
C ALA A 115 9.09 -1.89 -2.45
N VAL A 116 8.70 -0.69 -2.86
CA VAL A 116 8.84 -0.26 -4.24
C VAL A 116 9.81 0.93 -4.24
N ARG A 117 10.99 0.74 -4.80
CA ARG A 117 12.00 1.79 -4.82
C ARG A 117 11.62 2.92 -5.77
N ASN A 118 12.09 4.11 -5.45
CA ASN A 118 12.05 5.23 -6.39
C ASN A 118 13.37 6.01 -6.27
N THR A 119 13.53 7.03 -7.10
CA THR A 119 14.79 7.80 -7.15
C THR A 119 15.16 8.39 -5.80
N PHE A 120 14.17 8.82 -5.02
CA PHE A 120 14.42 9.50 -3.75
C PHE A 120 14.63 8.55 -2.59
N THR A 121 14.22 7.29 -2.71
CA THR A 121 14.24 6.33 -1.61
C THR A 121 15.12 5.12 -1.90
N SER A 122 15.97 5.19 -2.91
CA SER A 122 16.82 4.04 -3.29
C SER A 122 17.79 3.63 -2.18
N LEU A 123 18.14 4.54 -1.27
CA LEU A 123 19.04 4.26 -0.16
C LEU A 123 18.30 3.94 1.15
N HIS A 124 16.97 3.91 1.13
CA HIS A 124 16.21 3.53 2.32
C HIS A 124 16.45 2.07 2.67
N ASP A 125 16.36 1.79 3.96
CA ASP A 125 16.52 0.43 4.47
C ASP A 125 15.18 -0.30 4.36
N PHE A 126 15.13 -1.32 3.52
CA PHE A 126 13.95 -2.13 3.32
C PHE A 126 14.11 -3.56 3.83
N HIS A 127 15.05 -3.79 4.76
CA HIS A 127 15.37 -5.15 5.20
C HIS A 127 14.17 -5.89 5.80
N GLU A 128 13.18 -5.18 6.34
CA GLU A 128 11.99 -5.81 6.91
C GLU A 128 10.92 -6.16 5.87
N ALA A 129 11.07 -5.70 4.63
CA ALA A 129 10.07 -5.97 3.59
C ALA A 129 10.07 -7.45 3.23
N ASP A 130 8.88 -7.95 2.88
CA ASP A 130 8.74 -9.33 2.41
C ASP A 130 9.19 -9.47 0.97
N ALA A 131 9.10 -8.39 0.20
CA ALA A 131 9.59 -8.33 -1.17
C ALA A 131 10.06 -6.91 -1.49
N ILE A 132 11.01 -6.79 -2.39
CA ILE A 132 11.56 -5.50 -2.83
C ILE A 132 11.57 -5.50 -4.35
N CYS A 133 11.09 -4.43 -4.96
CA CYS A 133 11.12 -4.28 -6.41
C CYS A 133 11.48 -2.86 -6.79
N ASP A 134 11.89 -2.67 -8.05
CA ASP A 134 12.41 -1.40 -8.52
C ASP A 134 11.35 -0.50 -9.14
N ASN A 135 10.17 -1.05 -9.46
CA ASN A 135 9.10 -0.28 -10.07
C ASN A 135 7.77 -1.02 -9.90
N LEU A 136 6.67 -0.35 -10.25
CA LEU A 136 5.34 -0.92 -10.09
C LEU A 136 5.05 -2.02 -11.12
N PHE A 137 5.74 -2.04 -12.25
CA PHE A 137 5.56 -3.13 -13.21
C PHE A 137 6.09 -4.44 -12.63
N ALA A 138 7.24 -4.39 -11.95
CA ALA A 138 7.76 -5.55 -11.22
C ALA A 138 6.85 -5.92 -10.05
N ALA A 139 6.28 -4.93 -9.38
CA ALA A 139 5.34 -5.17 -8.29
C ALA A 139 4.12 -5.95 -8.77
N GLN A 140 3.61 -5.64 -9.96
CA GLN A 140 2.46 -6.35 -10.50
C GLN A 140 2.76 -7.84 -10.68
N LYS A 141 3.96 -8.20 -11.08
CA LYS A 141 4.36 -9.61 -11.20
C LYS A 141 4.35 -10.30 -9.84
N ILE A 142 4.76 -9.59 -8.80
CA ILE A 142 4.71 -10.14 -7.44
C ILE A 142 3.25 -10.40 -7.04
N ILE A 143 2.37 -9.45 -7.33
CA ILE A 143 0.94 -9.61 -7.04
C ILE A 143 0.38 -10.82 -7.76
N GLN A 144 0.71 -10.99 -9.02
CA GLN A 144 0.23 -12.12 -9.82
C GLN A 144 0.62 -13.45 -9.18
N ARG A 145 1.86 -13.55 -8.67
CA ARG A 145 2.30 -14.76 -7.97
C ARG A 145 1.53 -14.97 -6.67
N LEU A 146 1.28 -13.89 -5.92
CA LEU A 146 0.59 -13.98 -4.64
C LEU A 146 -0.90 -14.28 -4.78
N THR A 147 -1.49 -13.92 -5.89
CA THR A 147 -2.94 -14.08 -6.11
C THR A 147 -3.27 -15.23 -7.06
N GLY A 148 -2.27 -15.99 -7.47
CA GLY A 148 -2.48 -17.14 -8.36
C GLY A 148 -2.72 -16.76 -9.81
N GLY A 149 -2.26 -15.58 -10.20
CA GLY A 149 -2.37 -15.14 -11.59
C GLY A 149 -3.31 -13.98 -11.78
#